data_48f2aa2678495e089d3c8f1eff0516c1
#
_entry.id   48f2aa2678495e089d3c8f1eff0516c1
#
_cell.length_a   1.000
_cell.length_b   1.000
_cell.length_c   1.000
_cell.angle_alpha   90.00
_cell.angle_beta   90.00
_cell.angle_gamma   90.00
#
_symmetry.space_group_name_H-M   'P 1'
#
loop_
_entity.id
_entity.type
_entity.pdbx_description
1 polymer ?
#
loop_
_entity_poly.entity_id
_entity_poly.type
_entity_poly.pdbx_seq_one_letter_code
_entity_poly.pdbx_strand_id
1 'polypeptide(L)'
;DRSVSRGLGDVYKRQILSLRWKQILDADEFTVIEKKTDKVRTIRLNPQLQHHIKECYEHINPVGINAPILISQKGTIFTVQRINIILKEVKKKYKLKIKNFSCHSLRKTFGRQVYNMNSDNAELALVKLMELFNHSSVAITKRYLGLRQEEILQTYDCLSF
;
A
#
# COMPACT_ATOMS: atom_id res chain seq x y z
N ASP A 1 21.02 6.71 -7.19
CA ASP A 1 20.15 7.64 -6.45
C ASP A 1 19.18 6.89 -5.51
N ARG A 2 19.77 6.18 -4.53
CA ARG A 2 19.00 5.38 -3.55
C ARG A 2 18.50 6.20 -2.34
N SER A 3 18.96 7.43 -2.19
CA SER A 3 18.65 8.28 -1.02
C SER A 3 17.32 9.01 -1.13
N VAL A 4 16.90 9.41 -2.33
CA VAL A 4 15.69 10.21 -2.54
C VAL A 4 14.41 9.37 -2.40
N SER A 5 14.43 8.10 -2.83
CA SER A 5 13.24 7.23 -2.73
C SER A 5 12.94 6.75 -1.31
N ARG A 6 13.94 6.68 -0.41
CA ARG A 6 13.74 6.30 0.99
C ARG A 6 12.97 7.35 1.79
N GLY A 7 13.18 8.64 1.52
CA GLY A 7 12.52 9.72 2.27
C GLY A 7 11.03 9.89 1.98
N LEU A 8 10.59 9.72 0.74
CA LEU A 8 9.20 9.92 0.32
C LEU A 8 8.25 8.82 0.81
N GLY A 9 8.68 7.56 0.71
CA GLY A 9 7.87 6.44 1.18
C GLY A 9 7.62 6.43 2.69
N ASP A 10 8.54 6.98 3.49
CA ASP A 10 8.45 6.96 4.96
C ASP A 10 7.51 8.03 5.53
N VAL A 11 7.29 9.12 4.81
CA VAL A 11 6.35 10.18 5.23
C VAL A 11 4.90 9.72 5.12
N TYR A 12 4.52 9.10 4.00
CA TYR A 12 3.18 8.50 3.84
C TYR A 12 2.89 7.42 4.88
N LYS A 13 3.85 6.54 5.11
CA LYS A 13 3.71 5.47 6.09
C LYS A 13 3.43 6.01 7.49
N ARG A 14 4.11 7.10 7.88
CA ARG A 14 3.88 7.74 9.18
C ARG A 14 2.49 8.36 9.29
N GLN A 15 1.97 8.98 8.23
CA GLN A 15 0.64 9.58 8.24
C GLN A 15 -0.46 8.51 8.35
N ILE A 16 -0.37 7.43 7.58
CA ILE A 16 -1.31 6.31 7.69
C ILE A 16 -1.24 5.69 9.09
N LEU A 17 -0.04 5.56 9.67
CA LEU A 17 0.11 5.03 11.01
C LEU A 17 -0.48 5.94 12.10
N SER A 18 -0.58 7.24 11.84
CA SER A 18 -1.17 8.22 12.78
C SER A 18 -2.66 8.46 12.59
N LEU A 19 -3.31 7.78 11.64
CA LEU A 19 -4.76 7.89 11.42
C LEU A 19 -5.53 7.54 12.69
N ARG A 20 -6.63 8.27 12.89
CA ARG A 20 -7.58 8.03 13.97
C ARG A 20 -8.88 7.48 13.39
N TRP A 21 -9.62 6.73 14.19
CA TRP A 21 -10.90 6.14 13.76
C TRP A 21 -11.86 7.18 13.20
N LYS A 22 -11.97 8.37 13.81
CA LYS A 22 -12.84 9.45 13.32
C LYS A 22 -12.58 9.92 11.89
N GLN A 23 -11.40 9.61 11.34
CA GLN A 23 -11.03 10.05 9.99
C GLN A 23 -11.46 9.06 8.92
N ILE A 24 -11.73 7.81 9.29
CA ILE A 24 -12.06 6.75 8.33
C ILE A 24 -13.35 5.99 8.65
N LEU A 25 -13.82 6.06 9.90
CA LEU A 25 -15.09 5.44 10.28
C LEU A 25 -16.25 6.27 9.69
N ASP A 26 -17.12 5.62 8.93
CA ASP A 26 -18.24 6.23 8.20
C ASP A 26 -17.83 7.30 7.17
N ALA A 27 -16.58 7.33 6.74
CA ALA A 27 -16.08 8.22 5.72
C ALA A 27 -16.04 7.54 4.34
N ASP A 28 -16.37 8.28 3.28
CA ASP A 28 -16.21 7.83 1.90
C ASP A 28 -14.78 8.05 1.40
N GLU A 29 -14.11 9.02 1.97
CA GLU A 29 -12.73 9.36 1.63
C GLU A 29 -12.03 10.07 2.80
N PHE A 30 -10.70 10.03 2.79
CA PHE A 30 -9.88 10.81 3.70
C PHE A 30 -8.66 11.39 2.99
N THR A 31 -8.12 12.47 3.53
CA THR A 31 -6.96 13.15 2.96
C THR A 31 -5.70 12.87 3.74
N VAL A 32 -4.60 12.75 3.00
CA VAL A 32 -3.24 12.62 3.53
C VAL A 32 -2.39 13.74 2.95
N ILE A 33 -1.71 14.49 3.81
CA ILE A 33 -0.83 15.58 3.39
C ILE A 33 0.60 15.08 3.35
N GLU A 34 1.25 15.19 2.20
CA GLU A 34 2.65 14.83 2.04
C GLU A 34 3.56 15.94 2.60
N LYS A 35 4.04 15.77 3.84
CA LYS A 35 4.85 16.79 4.55
C LYS A 35 6.06 17.34 3.78
N LYS A 36 6.55 16.64 2.76
CA LYS A 36 7.73 17.06 2.00
C LYS A 36 7.38 17.93 0.79
N THR A 37 6.19 17.75 0.24
CA THR A 37 5.74 18.43 -0.99
C THR A 37 4.46 19.23 -0.77
N ASP A 38 3.91 19.19 0.45
CA ASP A 38 2.61 19.74 0.85
C ASP A 38 1.45 19.32 -0.07
N LYS A 39 1.69 18.27 -0.87
CA LYS A 39 0.65 17.71 -1.74
C LYS A 39 -0.40 16.99 -0.91
N VAL A 40 -1.63 17.41 -1.09
CA VAL A 40 -2.82 16.75 -0.53
C VAL A 40 -3.20 15.59 -1.45
N ARG A 41 -3.39 14.40 -0.87
CA ARG A 41 -3.95 13.25 -1.58
C ARG A 41 -5.22 12.78 -0.92
N THR A 42 -6.26 12.66 -1.70
CA THR A 42 -7.51 12.05 -1.28
C THR A 42 -7.47 10.56 -1.58
N ILE A 43 -7.80 9.75 -0.58
CA ILE A 43 -7.91 8.30 -0.67
C ILE A 43 -9.37 7.95 -0.49
N ARG A 44 -9.97 7.33 -1.51
CA ARG A 44 -11.35 6.87 -1.47
C ARG A 44 -11.44 5.51 -0.78
N LEU A 45 -12.43 5.38 0.09
CA LEU A 45 -12.77 4.14 0.78
C LEU A 45 -13.96 3.51 0.04
N ASN A 46 -13.73 2.39 -0.65
CA ASN A 46 -14.84 1.69 -1.28
C ASN A 46 -15.73 1.00 -0.23
N PRO A 47 -16.98 0.63 -0.55
CA PRO A 47 -17.93 0.05 0.40
C PRO A 47 -17.40 -1.20 1.14
N GLN A 48 -16.64 -2.03 0.45
CA GLN A 48 -16.03 -3.23 1.05
C GLN A 48 -15.00 -2.86 2.13
N LEU A 49 -14.17 -1.85 1.86
CA LEU A 49 -13.18 -1.38 2.83
C LEU A 49 -13.85 -0.68 4.01
N GLN A 50 -14.90 0.11 3.78
CA GLN A 50 -15.70 0.74 4.84
C GLN A 50 -16.31 -0.32 5.77
N HIS A 51 -16.87 -1.39 5.19
CA HIS A 51 -17.41 -2.50 5.97
C HIS A 51 -16.33 -3.14 6.87
N HIS A 52 -15.16 -3.45 6.31
CA HIS A 52 -14.05 -3.99 7.10
C HIS A 52 -13.52 -3.04 8.17
N ILE A 53 -13.53 -1.73 7.90
CA ILE A 53 -13.15 -0.73 8.92
C ILE A 53 -14.12 -0.78 10.10
N LYS A 54 -15.44 -0.90 9.86
CA LYS A 54 -16.46 -1.04 10.90
C LYS A 54 -16.28 -2.32 11.71
N GLU A 55 -16.11 -3.45 11.05
CA GLU A 55 -15.84 -4.74 11.71
C GLU A 55 -14.59 -4.65 12.61
N CYS A 56 -13.51 -4.02 12.10
CA CYS A 56 -12.30 -3.82 12.89
C CYS A 56 -12.54 -2.91 14.10
N TYR A 57 -13.32 -1.83 13.94
CA TYR A 57 -13.66 -0.92 15.05
C TYR A 57 -14.43 -1.62 16.14
N GLU A 58 -15.46 -2.37 15.79
CA GLU A 58 -16.29 -3.15 16.71
C GLU A 58 -15.47 -4.23 17.43
N HIS A 59 -14.62 -4.94 16.70
CA HIS A 59 -13.79 -6.02 17.27
C HIS A 59 -12.71 -5.50 18.22
N ILE A 60 -12.06 -4.38 17.86
CA ILE A 60 -10.99 -3.75 18.69
C ILE A 60 -11.60 -3.03 19.89
N ASN A 61 -12.81 -2.50 19.76
CA ASN A 61 -13.52 -1.73 20.78
C ASN A 61 -12.62 -0.66 21.44
N PRO A 62 -12.12 0.33 20.65
CA PRO A 62 -11.19 1.32 21.18
C PRO A 62 -11.88 2.24 22.19
N VAL A 63 -11.10 2.91 23.05
CA VAL A 63 -11.58 3.83 24.11
C VAL A 63 -12.43 4.98 23.55
N GLY A 64 -12.38 5.24 22.26
CA GLY A 64 -13.23 6.23 21.58
C GLY A 64 -12.78 6.49 20.15
N ILE A 65 -13.63 7.19 19.41
CA ILE A 65 -13.44 7.50 17.98
C ILE A 65 -12.15 8.33 17.70
N ASN A 66 -11.65 9.05 18.71
CA ASN A 66 -10.41 9.81 18.59
C ASN A 66 -9.15 8.96 18.79
N ALA A 67 -9.28 7.69 19.17
CA ALA A 67 -8.14 6.80 19.33
C ALA A 67 -7.41 6.58 18.01
N PRO A 68 -6.07 6.46 18.00
CA PRO A 68 -5.32 6.03 16.83
C PRO A 68 -5.70 4.59 16.43
N ILE A 69 -5.66 4.30 15.13
CA ILE A 69 -6.05 2.98 14.60
C ILE A 69 -4.96 1.93 14.89
N LEU A 70 -3.71 2.33 14.70
CA LEU A 70 -2.55 1.44 14.77
C LEU A 70 -1.72 1.74 16.02
N ILE A 71 -2.17 1.22 17.15
CA ILE A 71 -1.51 1.39 18.46
C ILE A 71 -1.04 0.06 19.03
N SER A 72 0.05 0.11 19.79
CA SER A 72 0.55 -1.01 20.57
C SER A 72 -0.27 -1.17 21.86
N GLN A 73 -0.11 -2.29 22.55
CA GLN A 73 -0.68 -2.50 23.88
C GLN A 73 -0.25 -1.43 24.91
N LYS A 74 0.88 -0.77 24.66
CA LYS A 74 1.37 0.35 25.49
C LYS A 74 0.77 1.72 25.11
N GLY A 75 -0.19 1.78 24.19
CA GLY A 75 -0.82 3.01 23.70
C GLY A 75 0.05 3.85 22.73
N THR A 76 1.18 3.34 22.29
CA THR A 76 2.06 4.05 21.34
C THR A 76 1.73 3.68 19.88
N ILE A 77 1.79 4.67 18.98
CA ILE A 77 1.59 4.44 17.54
C ILE A 77 2.69 3.51 17.00
N PHE A 78 2.30 2.55 16.18
CA PHE A 78 3.25 1.64 15.55
C PHE A 78 4.22 2.39 14.61
N THR A 79 5.46 1.90 14.58
CA THR A 79 6.43 2.29 13.55
C THR A 79 6.31 1.37 12.32
N VAL A 80 6.81 1.83 11.17
CA VAL A 80 6.89 0.99 9.96
C VAL A 80 7.68 -0.29 10.21
N GLN A 81 8.74 -0.21 11.01
CA GLN A 81 9.54 -1.37 11.40
C GLN A 81 8.71 -2.39 12.16
N ARG A 82 7.89 -1.92 13.13
CA ARG A 82 7.00 -2.82 13.90
C ARG A 82 5.95 -3.45 13.01
N ILE A 83 5.34 -2.71 12.08
CA ILE A 83 4.40 -3.27 11.10
C ILE A 83 5.08 -4.36 10.26
N ASN A 84 6.30 -4.13 9.77
CA ASN A 84 7.03 -5.14 9.01
C ASN A 84 7.35 -6.40 9.85
N ILE A 85 7.59 -6.26 11.15
CA ILE A 85 7.75 -7.40 12.06
C ILE A 85 6.44 -8.18 12.17
N ILE A 86 5.31 -7.48 12.40
CA ILE A 86 3.97 -8.10 12.47
C ILE A 86 3.67 -8.85 11.16
N LEU A 87 3.93 -8.26 10.00
CA LEU A 87 3.73 -8.92 8.71
C LEU A 87 4.56 -10.21 8.59
N LYS A 88 5.80 -10.22 9.09
CA LYS A 88 6.62 -11.45 9.13
C LYS A 88 6.04 -12.50 10.07
N GLU A 89 5.52 -12.09 11.22
CA GLU A 89 4.83 -12.97 12.18
C GLU A 89 3.58 -13.59 11.53
N VAL A 90 2.76 -12.77 10.84
CA VAL A 90 1.60 -13.22 10.06
C VAL A 90 2.02 -14.23 8.98
N LYS A 91 3.07 -13.90 8.20
CA LYS A 91 3.61 -14.84 7.20
C LYS A 91 3.94 -16.21 7.81
N LYS A 92 4.61 -16.22 8.96
CA LYS A 92 4.99 -17.46 9.66
C LYS A 92 3.76 -18.21 10.17
N LYS A 93 2.83 -17.50 10.84
CA LYS A 93 1.62 -18.08 11.42
C LYS A 93 0.74 -18.76 10.36
N TYR A 94 0.54 -18.11 9.22
CA TYR A 94 -0.32 -18.60 8.14
C TYR A 94 0.43 -19.34 7.02
N LYS A 95 1.73 -19.62 7.22
CA LYS A 95 2.60 -20.35 6.26
C LYS A 95 2.52 -19.78 4.83
N LEU A 96 2.46 -18.44 4.70
CA LEU A 96 2.31 -17.79 3.41
C LEU A 96 3.56 -18.02 2.53
N LYS A 97 3.36 -18.52 1.31
CA LYS A 97 4.41 -18.77 0.30
C LYS A 97 4.89 -17.49 -0.38
N ILE A 98 5.27 -16.48 0.39
CA ILE A 98 5.75 -15.18 -0.09
C ILE A 98 7.20 -15.02 0.34
N LYS A 99 8.11 -14.72 -0.60
CA LYS A 99 9.55 -14.58 -0.29
C LYS A 99 9.82 -13.51 0.78
N ASN A 100 9.32 -12.29 0.54
CA ASN A 100 9.47 -11.14 1.44
C ASN A 100 8.11 -10.49 1.70
N PHE A 101 7.54 -10.68 2.90
CA PHE A 101 6.27 -10.07 3.28
C PHE A 101 6.52 -8.80 4.11
N SER A 102 6.14 -7.65 3.58
CA SER A 102 6.39 -6.31 4.14
C SER A 102 5.38 -5.31 3.60
N CYS A 103 5.34 -4.10 4.14
CA CYS A 103 4.54 -3.00 3.58
C CYS A 103 4.83 -2.77 2.08
N HIS A 104 6.07 -3.04 1.66
CA HIS A 104 6.47 -2.91 0.26
C HIS A 104 5.84 -3.96 -0.65
N SER A 105 5.74 -5.21 -0.18
CA SER A 105 5.06 -6.27 -0.92
C SER A 105 3.56 -6.02 -1.02
N LEU A 106 2.90 -5.52 0.02
CA LEU A 106 1.49 -5.12 -0.05
C LEU A 106 1.26 -4.04 -1.11
N ARG A 107 2.11 -3.01 -1.14
CA ARG A 107 2.06 -1.95 -2.16
C ARG A 107 2.28 -2.50 -3.57
N LYS A 108 3.22 -3.43 -3.73
CA LYS A 108 3.46 -4.10 -5.01
C LYS A 108 2.27 -4.94 -5.44
N THR A 109 1.67 -5.69 -4.53
CA THR A 109 0.46 -6.49 -4.80
C THR A 109 -0.69 -5.61 -5.25
N PHE A 110 -0.94 -4.49 -4.55
CA PHE A 110 -1.95 -3.50 -4.95
C PHE A 110 -1.71 -3.01 -6.38
N GLY A 111 -0.48 -2.61 -6.71
CA GLY A 111 -0.17 -2.14 -8.06
C GLY A 111 -0.36 -3.20 -9.14
N ARG A 112 0.00 -4.45 -8.87
CA ARG A 112 -0.24 -5.56 -9.80
C ARG A 112 -1.73 -5.86 -9.97
N GLN A 113 -2.51 -5.79 -8.89
CA GLN A 113 -3.95 -5.94 -8.94
C GLN A 113 -4.58 -4.87 -9.84
N VAL A 114 -4.24 -3.60 -9.63
CA VAL A 114 -4.74 -2.49 -10.47
C VAL A 114 -4.34 -2.69 -11.93
N TYR A 115 -3.12 -3.08 -12.21
CA TYR A 115 -2.64 -3.36 -13.55
C TYR A 115 -3.44 -4.49 -14.21
N ASN A 116 -3.60 -5.61 -13.53
CA ASN A 116 -4.30 -6.79 -14.06
C ASN A 116 -5.81 -6.54 -14.28
N MET A 117 -6.45 -5.75 -13.41
CA MET A 117 -7.86 -5.37 -13.56
C MET A 117 -8.11 -4.39 -14.70
N ASN A 118 -7.07 -3.79 -15.25
CA ASN A 118 -7.15 -2.83 -16.36
C ASN A 118 -6.33 -3.34 -17.56
N SER A 119 -6.37 -4.63 -17.86
CA SER A 119 -5.63 -5.24 -18.97
C SER A 119 -5.89 -4.56 -20.31
N ASP A 120 -7.13 -4.17 -20.58
CA ASP A 120 -7.55 -3.51 -21.82
C ASP A 120 -6.99 -2.08 -21.96
N ASN A 121 -6.58 -1.45 -20.85
CA ASN A 121 -5.99 -0.12 -20.77
C ASN A 121 -4.71 -0.13 -19.92
N ALA A 122 -3.87 -1.14 -20.11
CA ALA A 122 -2.68 -1.40 -19.29
C ALA A 122 -1.72 -0.20 -19.21
N GLU A 123 -1.53 0.53 -20.32
CA GLU A 123 -0.67 1.72 -20.34
C GLU A 123 -1.23 2.86 -19.50
N LEU A 124 -2.52 3.13 -19.58
CA LEU A 124 -3.18 4.13 -18.75
C LEU A 124 -3.12 3.75 -17.27
N ALA A 125 -3.29 2.46 -16.94
CA ALA A 125 -3.13 1.95 -15.60
C ALA A 125 -1.71 2.18 -15.06
N LEU A 126 -0.68 1.98 -15.90
CA LEU A 126 0.71 2.24 -15.53
C LEU A 126 1.00 3.72 -15.29
N VAL A 127 0.42 4.62 -16.07
CA VAL A 127 0.53 6.07 -15.85
C VAL A 127 -0.09 6.45 -14.51
N LYS A 128 -1.32 5.98 -14.22
CA LYS A 128 -1.99 6.22 -12.93
C LYS A 128 -1.19 5.65 -11.75
N LEU A 129 -0.62 4.45 -11.91
CA LEU A 129 0.23 3.83 -10.89
C LEU A 129 1.56 4.57 -10.71
N MET A 130 2.13 5.11 -11.79
CA MET A 130 3.33 5.94 -11.73
C MET A 130 3.09 7.18 -10.85
N GLU A 131 1.99 7.89 -11.08
CA GLU A 131 1.59 9.05 -10.28
C GLU A 131 1.30 8.65 -8.83
N LEU A 132 0.51 7.58 -8.62
CA LEU A 132 0.16 7.07 -7.29
C LEU A 132 1.39 6.65 -6.48
N PHE A 133 2.38 6.07 -7.13
CA PHE A 133 3.63 5.65 -6.52
C PHE A 133 4.69 6.74 -6.49
N ASN A 134 4.41 7.89 -7.10
CA ASN A 134 5.37 8.98 -7.26
C ASN A 134 6.70 8.49 -7.87
N HIS A 135 6.60 7.71 -8.94
CA HIS A 135 7.74 7.28 -9.73
C HIS A 135 8.00 8.31 -10.83
N SER A 136 9.27 8.51 -11.20
CA SER A 136 9.66 9.48 -12.22
C SER A 136 9.41 9.00 -13.66
N SER A 137 9.07 7.72 -13.87
CA SER A 137 8.73 7.18 -15.18
C SER A 137 7.91 5.89 -15.10
N VAL A 138 7.16 5.60 -16.19
CA VAL A 138 6.44 4.34 -16.35
C VAL A 138 7.41 3.14 -16.35
N ALA A 139 8.61 3.30 -16.90
CA ALA A 139 9.63 2.25 -16.91
C ALA A 139 10.04 1.83 -15.48
N ILE A 140 10.12 2.78 -14.54
CA ILE A 140 10.37 2.49 -13.14
C ILE A 140 9.18 1.73 -12.54
N THR A 141 7.95 2.13 -12.87
CA THR A 141 6.74 1.45 -12.42
C THR A 141 6.67 0.02 -12.92
N LYS A 142 6.91 -0.23 -14.20
CA LYS A 142 7.00 -1.58 -14.79
C LYS A 142 8.04 -2.44 -14.06
N ARG A 143 9.25 -1.90 -13.84
CA ARG A 143 10.31 -2.60 -13.09
C ARG A 143 9.91 -2.90 -11.65
N TYR A 144 9.30 -1.92 -10.96
CA TYR A 144 8.82 -2.07 -9.58
C TYR A 144 7.78 -3.18 -9.47
N LEU A 145 6.84 -3.25 -10.39
CA LEU A 145 5.81 -4.29 -10.45
C LEU A 145 6.37 -5.65 -10.89
N GLY A 146 7.54 -5.70 -11.54
CA GLY A 146 8.15 -6.91 -12.07
C GLY A 146 7.63 -7.30 -13.47
N LEU A 147 6.88 -6.42 -14.13
CA LEU A 147 6.29 -6.67 -15.45
C LEU A 147 7.36 -6.83 -16.53
N ARG A 148 8.43 -6.03 -16.47
CA ARG A 148 9.53 -6.11 -17.43
C ARG A 148 10.17 -7.51 -17.50
N GLN A 149 10.28 -8.20 -16.37
CA GLN A 149 10.83 -9.54 -16.34
C GLN A 149 9.86 -10.56 -16.97
N GLU A 150 8.57 -10.40 -16.74
CA GLU A 150 7.52 -11.22 -17.35
C GLU A 150 7.46 -11.00 -18.86
N GLU A 151 7.50 -9.74 -19.33
CA GLU A 151 7.57 -9.40 -20.76
C GLU A 151 8.79 -10.06 -21.46
N ILE A 152 9.96 -10.06 -20.80
CA ILE A 152 11.16 -10.73 -21.34
C ILE A 152 10.97 -12.24 -21.38
N LEU A 153 10.41 -12.87 -20.35
CA LEU A 153 10.18 -14.31 -20.33
C LEU A 153 9.19 -14.73 -21.41
N GLN A 154 8.09 -14.00 -21.57
CA GLN A 154 7.12 -14.25 -22.64
C GLN A 154 7.73 -14.16 -24.05
N THR A 155 8.77 -13.33 -24.24
CA THR A 155 9.49 -13.25 -25.52
C THR A 155 10.18 -14.59 -25.85
N TYR A 156 10.66 -15.31 -24.84
CA TYR A 156 11.23 -16.66 -25.06
C TYR A 156 10.14 -17.69 -25.39
N ASP A 157 8.96 -17.57 -24.81
CA ASP A 157 7.83 -18.47 -25.07
C ASP A 157 7.30 -18.35 -26.49
N CYS A 158 7.54 -17.20 -27.15
CA CYS A 158 7.16 -16.99 -28.56
C CYS A 158 8.13 -17.64 -29.57
N LEU A 159 9.27 -18.17 -29.12
CA LEU A 159 10.22 -18.86 -29.98
C LEU A 159 9.75 -20.31 -30.17
N SER A 160 9.14 -20.59 -31.32
CA SER A 160 8.88 -21.96 -31.77
C SER A 160 10.04 -22.43 -32.67
N PHE A 161 10.72 -23.49 -32.28
CA PHE A 161 11.72 -24.18 -33.11
C PHE A 161 11.10 -25.36 -33.79
#